data_31ff042264377672619095c27a18a825
#
_entry.id   31ff042264377672619095c27a18a825
#
_cell.length_a   1.000
_cell.length_b   1.000
_cell.length_c   1.000
_cell.angle_alpha   90.00
_cell.angle_beta   90.00
_cell.angle_gamma   90.00
#
_symmetry.space_group_name_H-M   'P 1'
#
loop_
_entity.id
_entity.type
_entity.pdbx_description
1 polymer ?
#
loop_
_entity_poly.entity_id
_entity_poly.type
_entity_poly.pdbx_seq_one_letter_code
_entity_poly.pdbx_strand_id
1 'polypeptide(L)'
;MRVIGGKLKGKLIHNPTDNKTRPLKNMVRESIFNILEHSKNEKIKFKNDIVLDLFSGSGSFGIECLSRGVKKVFFFENYKPSLKILEKNLNDLELNKKSVINNIDAYEISKENIDNQEIDLIYLDPPFKDKNINYLLRKILDLKIAHKNTLLVIHRNKKFEENFIENFKILKEKNYGLSKI
;
A
#
# COMPACT_ATOMS: atom_id res chain seq x y z
N MET A 1 7.84 1.16 14.60
CA MET A 1 6.94 2.34 14.46
C MET A 1 5.61 2.08 15.14
N ARG A 2 4.64 3.03 15.08
CA ARG A 2 3.32 2.81 15.70
C ARG A 2 2.19 3.09 14.71
N VAL A 3 1.04 2.44 14.92
CA VAL A 3 -0.22 2.74 14.22
C VAL A 3 -0.66 4.17 14.58
N ILE A 4 -1.04 4.98 13.59
CA ILE A 4 -1.33 6.41 13.74
C ILE A 4 -2.80 6.65 14.09
N GLY A 5 -3.70 5.91 13.47
CA GLY A 5 -5.16 6.12 13.61
C GLY A 5 -5.96 4.84 13.73
N GLY A 6 -7.28 4.98 13.85
CA GLY A 6 -8.21 3.86 13.92
C GLY A 6 -8.19 3.10 15.26
N LYS A 7 -8.73 1.87 15.23
CA LYS A 7 -8.94 1.04 16.45
C LYS A 7 -7.64 0.59 17.11
N LEU A 8 -6.56 0.50 16.35
CA LEU A 8 -5.25 0.03 16.82
C LEU A 8 -4.27 1.19 17.08
N LYS A 9 -4.75 2.44 17.14
CA LYS A 9 -3.89 3.62 17.37
C LYS A 9 -2.94 3.40 18.56
N GLY A 10 -1.64 3.69 18.34
CA GLY A 10 -0.58 3.56 19.34
C GLY A 10 0.04 2.16 19.43
N LYS A 11 -0.57 1.12 18.86
CA LYS A 11 0.00 -0.25 18.82
C LYS A 11 1.31 -0.26 18.05
N LEU A 12 2.24 -1.11 18.47
CA LEU A 12 3.57 -1.24 17.86
C LEU A 12 3.49 -1.97 16.52
N ILE A 13 4.24 -1.49 15.54
CA ILE A 13 4.56 -2.19 14.30
C ILE A 13 6.07 -2.38 14.27
N HIS A 14 6.52 -3.63 14.20
CA HIS A 14 7.93 -3.99 14.04
C HIS A 14 8.41 -3.66 12.64
N ASN A 15 9.67 -3.31 12.50
CA ASN A 15 10.34 -3.11 11.21
C ASN A 15 11.52 -4.04 11.07
N PRO A 16 11.89 -4.42 9.84
CA PRO A 16 13.16 -5.07 9.60
C PRO A 16 14.31 -4.21 10.14
N THR A 17 15.33 -4.85 10.68
CA THR A 17 16.53 -4.20 11.23
C THR A 17 17.65 -4.07 10.21
N ASP A 18 17.46 -4.63 9.02
CA ASP A 18 18.45 -4.54 7.96
C ASP A 18 18.42 -3.18 7.24
N ASN A 19 19.50 -2.87 6.52
CA ASN A 19 19.64 -1.64 5.75
C ASN A 19 19.07 -1.73 4.33
N LYS A 20 18.47 -2.87 3.95
CA LYS A 20 17.93 -3.08 2.59
C LYS A 20 16.50 -2.58 2.46
N THR A 21 15.77 -2.59 3.56
CA THR A 21 14.39 -2.11 3.59
C THR A 21 14.32 -0.68 4.10
N ARG A 22 13.54 0.13 3.45
CA ARG A 22 13.30 1.51 3.87
C ARG A 22 11.87 1.63 4.40
N PRO A 23 11.67 1.68 5.72
CA PRO A 23 10.35 1.86 6.27
C PRO A 23 9.71 3.18 5.83
N LEU A 24 8.42 3.15 5.51
CA LEU A 24 7.64 4.35 5.23
C LEU A 24 7.69 5.28 6.46
N LYS A 25 8.21 6.51 6.26
CA LYS A 25 8.32 7.47 7.35
C LYS A 25 6.95 7.85 7.90
N ASN A 26 6.83 7.96 9.23
CA ASN A 26 5.58 8.30 9.89
C ASN A 26 4.91 9.54 9.31
N MET A 27 5.68 10.62 9.07
CA MET A 27 5.16 11.87 8.49
C MET A 27 4.57 11.67 7.09
N VAL A 28 5.19 10.82 6.26
CA VAL A 28 4.69 10.50 4.92
C VAL A 28 3.39 9.70 5.02
N ARG A 29 3.39 8.68 5.88
CA ARG A 29 2.21 7.84 6.14
C ARG A 29 1.04 8.68 6.67
N GLU A 30 1.26 9.52 7.67
CA GLU A 30 0.26 10.44 8.20
C GLU A 30 -0.31 11.35 7.11
N SER A 31 0.55 11.90 6.27
CA SER A 31 0.09 12.74 5.17
C SER A 31 -0.73 11.99 4.14
N ILE A 32 -0.38 10.74 3.79
CA ILE A 32 -1.19 9.90 2.91
C ILE A 32 -2.58 9.74 3.49
N PHE A 33 -2.71 9.31 4.74
CA PHE A 33 -4.00 9.08 5.37
C PHE A 33 -4.81 10.38 5.54
N ASN A 34 -4.18 11.51 5.84
CA ASN A 34 -4.85 12.81 5.85
C ASN A 34 -5.42 13.18 4.46
N ILE A 35 -4.70 12.86 3.38
CA ILE A 35 -5.22 13.06 2.03
C ILE A 35 -6.42 12.15 1.77
N LEU A 36 -6.30 10.86 2.07
CA LEU A 36 -7.35 9.87 1.85
C LEU A 36 -8.63 10.17 2.64
N GLU A 37 -8.52 10.68 3.86
CA GLU A 37 -9.67 10.96 4.73
C GLU A 37 -10.34 12.32 4.44
N HIS A 38 -9.55 13.32 4.03
CA HIS A 38 -10.02 14.71 3.96
C HIS A 38 -10.06 15.30 2.54
N SER A 39 -9.80 14.50 1.49
CA SER A 39 -10.00 14.97 0.13
C SER A 39 -11.48 15.26 -0.13
N LYS A 40 -11.77 16.46 -0.64
CA LYS A 40 -13.17 16.89 -0.88
C LYS A 40 -13.88 16.05 -1.95
N ASN A 41 -13.15 15.57 -2.93
CA ASN A 41 -13.69 14.96 -4.14
C ASN A 41 -13.65 13.44 -4.16
N GLU A 42 -12.76 12.83 -3.35
CA GLU A 42 -12.53 11.38 -3.41
C GLU A 42 -12.19 10.87 -2.00
N LYS A 43 -13.23 10.50 -1.28
CA LYS A 43 -13.10 9.95 0.07
C LYS A 43 -13.08 8.45 0.03
N ILE A 44 -11.97 7.86 0.46
CA ILE A 44 -11.98 6.48 0.91
C ILE A 44 -12.80 6.43 2.20
N LYS A 45 -13.79 5.56 2.19
CA LYS A 45 -14.65 5.36 3.36
C LYS A 45 -14.01 4.42 4.39
N PHE A 46 -12.94 3.74 4.04
CA PHE A 46 -12.28 2.64 4.75
C PHE A 46 -13.25 1.51 5.12
N LYS A 47 -14.45 1.83 5.56
CA LYS A 47 -15.44 0.82 5.92
C LYS A 47 -15.90 0.03 4.69
N ASN A 48 -15.64 -1.28 4.74
CA ASN A 48 -15.93 -2.27 3.69
C ASN A 48 -14.99 -2.22 2.46
N ASP A 49 -14.07 -1.27 2.36
CA ASP A 49 -13.11 -1.19 1.26
C ASP A 49 -12.12 -2.36 1.30
N ILE A 50 -11.65 -2.75 0.13
CA ILE A 50 -10.62 -3.76 -0.07
C ILE A 50 -9.36 -3.07 -0.56
N VAL A 51 -8.24 -3.38 0.09
CA VAL A 51 -6.95 -2.72 -0.15
C VAL A 51 -5.93 -3.71 -0.70
N LEU A 52 -5.16 -3.25 -1.65
CA LEU A 52 -4.00 -3.94 -2.21
C LEU A 52 -2.74 -3.16 -1.83
N ASP A 53 -1.87 -3.78 -1.03
CA ASP A 53 -0.61 -3.21 -0.56
C ASP A 53 0.54 -3.92 -1.28
N LEU A 54 1.04 -3.29 -2.35
CA LEU A 54 2.11 -3.81 -3.19
C LEU A 54 3.47 -3.30 -2.72
N PHE A 55 4.44 -4.21 -2.59
CA PHE A 55 5.74 -3.97 -1.95
C PHE A 55 5.58 -3.63 -0.46
N SER A 56 4.82 -4.47 0.25
CA SER A 56 4.26 -4.16 1.58
C SER A 56 5.30 -3.94 2.67
N GLY A 57 6.51 -4.47 2.54
CA GLY A 57 7.53 -4.38 3.57
C GLY A 57 7.06 -4.96 4.90
N SER A 58 7.07 -4.15 5.95
CA SER A 58 6.54 -4.52 7.27
C SER A 58 5.00 -4.50 7.36
N GLY A 59 4.30 -4.15 6.29
CA GLY A 59 2.85 -4.04 6.22
C GLY A 59 2.30 -2.74 6.81
N SER A 60 3.13 -1.74 7.03
CA SER A 60 2.75 -0.55 7.80
C SER A 60 1.59 0.24 7.21
N PHE A 61 1.43 0.25 5.87
CA PHE A 61 0.33 0.92 5.19
C PHE A 61 -0.97 0.10 5.32
N GLY A 62 -0.95 -1.18 4.94
CA GLY A 62 -2.12 -2.04 5.01
C GLY A 62 -2.62 -2.24 6.45
N ILE A 63 -1.72 -2.34 7.44
CA ILE A 63 -2.09 -2.39 8.87
C ILE A 63 -2.80 -1.10 9.31
N GLU A 64 -2.34 0.05 8.86
CA GLU A 64 -3.02 1.32 9.13
C GLU A 64 -4.43 1.34 8.51
N CYS A 65 -4.60 0.83 7.28
CA CYS A 65 -5.90 0.67 6.63
C CYS A 65 -6.82 -0.25 7.45
N LEU A 66 -6.33 -1.41 7.91
CA LEU A 66 -7.08 -2.34 8.78
C LEU A 66 -7.50 -1.69 10.08
N SER A 67 -6.61 -0.89 10.69
CA SER A 67 -6.91 -0.14 11.90
C SER A 67 -8.05 0.86 11.71
N ARG A 68 -8.17 1.45 10.51
CA ARG A 68 -9.20 2.42 10.13
C ARG A 68 -10.49 1.76 9.66
N GLY A 69 -10.52 0.43 9.52
CA GLY A 69 -11.74 -0.33 9.36
C GLY A 69 -11.98 -0.93 7.98
N VAL A 70 -10.97 -1.01 7.11
CA VAL A 70 -11.13 -1.71 5.83
C VAL A 70 -11.52 -3.18 6.05
N LYS A 71 -12.21 -3.73 5.09
CA LYS A 71 -12.73 -5.09 5.13
C LYS A 71 -11.61 -6.11 5.03
N LYS A 72 -10.68 -5.91 4.09
CA LYS A 72 -9.60 -6.85 3.79
C LYS A 72 -8.40 -6.13 3.17
N VAL A 73 -7.19 -6.65 3.43
CA VAL A 73 -5.96 -6.22 2.77
C VAL A 73 -5.24 -7.42 2.17
N PHE A 74 -4.85 -7.29 0.91
CA PHE A 74 -3.94 -8.20 0.22
C PHE A 74 -2.54 -7.58 0.23
N PHE A 75 -1.59 -8.26 0.85
CA PHE A 75 -0.20 -7.85 0.96
C PHE A 75 0.64 -8.62 -0.04
N PHE A 76 1.55 -7.93 -0.74
CA PHE A 76 2.54 -8.53 -1.64
C PHE A 76 3.93 -8.18 -1.16
N GLU A 77 4.70 -9.19 -0.75
CA GLU A 77 6.06 -9.04 -0.25
C GLU A 77 6.85 -10.31 -0.52
N ASN A 78 7.98 -10.20 -1.23
CA ASN A 78 8.82 -11.34 -1.57
C ASN A 78 10.19 -11.33 -0.86
N TYR A 79 10.54 -10.25 -0.16
CA TYR A 79 11.77 -10.19 0.62
C TYR A 79 11.58 -10.88 1.97
N LYS A 80 12.18 -12.05 2.13
CA LYS A 80 11.99 -12.93 3.30
C LYS A 80 12.09 -12.24 4.67
N PRO A 81 13.08 -11.33 4.95
CA PRO A 81 13.12 -10.64 6.23
C PRO A 81 11.91 -9.75 6.48
N SER A 82 11.44 -9.01 5.47
CA SER A 82 10.23 -8.19 5.56
C SER A 82 8.99 -9.04 5.75
N LEU A 83 8.88 -10.15 5.01
CA LEU A 83 7.77 -11.09 5.11
C LEU A 83 7.59 -11.63 6.53
N LYS A 84 8.68 -12.08 7.18
CA LYS A 84 8.64 -12.54 8.59
C LYS A 84 8.14 -11.45 9.54
N ILE A 85 8.53 -10.20 9.30
CA ILE A 85 8.09 -9.06 10.12
C ILE A 85 6.62 -8.74 9.85
N LEU A 86 6.17 -8.79 8.60
CA LEU A 86 4.77 -8.63 8.22
C LEU A 86 3.88 -9.67 8.91
N GLU A 87 4.25 -10.95 8.81
CA GLU A 87 3.56 -12.06 9.47
C GLU A 87 3.47 -11.83 11.00
N LYS A 88 4.62 -11.47 11.62
CA LYS A 88 4.66 -11.16 13.05
C LYS A 88 3.73 -10.00 13.40
N ASN A 89 3.75 -8.90 12.65
CA ASN A 89 2.92 -7.74 12.90
C ASN A 89 1.42 -8.09 12.83
N LEU A 90 1.02 -8.84 11.82
CA LEU A 90 -0.37 -9.26 11.65
C LEU A 90 -0.84 -10.19 12.78
N ASN A 91 0.03 -11.09 13.23
CA ASN A 91 -0.24 -11.96 14.39
C ASN A 91 -0.37 -11.16 15.69
N ASP A 92 0.63 -10.30 16.01
CA ASP A 92 0.66 -9.52 17.25
C ASP A 92 -0.54 -8.54 17.35
N LEU A 93 -1.09 -8.12 16.21
CA LEU A 93 -2.23 -7.21 16.12
C LEU A 93 -3.58 -7.93 15.87
N GLU A 94 -3.58 -9.26 15.80
CA GLU A 94 -4.78 -10.08 15.57
C GLU A 94 -5.51 -9.76 14.26
N LEU A 95 -4.73 -9.46 13.20
CA LEU A 95 -5.26 -9.02 11.91
C LEU A 95 -5.36 -10.12 10.85
N ASN A 96 -4.95 -11.37 11.14
CA ASN A 96 -4.85 -12.46 10.17
C ASN A 96 -6.16 -12.73 9.41
N LYS A 97 -7.31 -12.65 10.10
CA LYS A 97 -8.63 -12.90 9.47
C LYS A 97 -9.00 -11.90 8.37
N LYS A 98 -8.35 -10.73 8.36
CA LYS A 98 -8.60 -9.65 7.40
C LYS A 98 -7.43 -9.43 6.45
N SER A 99 -6.44 -10.31 6.47
CA SER A 99 -5.19 -10.18 5.73
C SER A 99 -4.94 -11.41 4.90
N VAL A 100 -4.47 -11.22 3.67
CA VAL A 100 -3.91 -12.26 2.82
C VAL A 100 -2.49 -11.85 2.48
N ILE A 101 -1.53 -12.72 2.71
CA ILE A 101 -0.13 -12.48 2.36
C ILE A 101 0.20 -13.30 1.11
N ASN A 102 0.63 -12.62 0.07
CA ASN A 102 1.17 -13.20 -1.15
C ASN A 102 2.69 -13.07 -1.14
N ASN A 103 3.40 -14.19 -0.92
CA ASN A 103 4.86 -14.26 -0.97
C ASN A 103 5.34 -14.40 -2.41
N ILE A 104 5.05 -13.41 -3.23
CA ILE A 104 5.44 -13.34 -4.65
C ILE A 104 5.86 -11.92 -5.00
N ASP A 105 6.53 -11.76 -6.14
CA ASP A 105 6.82 -10.44 -6.68
C ASP A 105 5.51 -9.73 -7.07
N ALA A 106 5.39 -8.44 -6.72
CA ALA A 106 4.22 -7.64 -7.08
C ALA A 106 3.97 -7.59 -8.60
N TYR A 107 5.01 -7.75 -9.41
CA TYR A 107 4.91 -7.85 -10.86
C TYR A 107 4.28 -9.15 -11.37
N GLU A 108 4.18 -10.17 -10.53
CA GLU A 108 3.56 -11.46 -10.84
C GLU A 108 2.08 -11.53 -10.42
N ILE A 109 1.52 -10.41 -9.97
CA ILE A 109 0.11 -10.36 -9.53
C ILE A 109 -0.85 -10.97 -10.56
N SER A 110 -1.81 -11.73 -10.06
CA SER A 110 -2.95 -12.27 -10.81
C SER A 110 -4.26 -12.04 -10.03
N LYS A 111 -5.40 -12.32 -10.65
CA LYS A 111 -6.69 -12.18 -9.97
C LYS A 111 -6.88 -13.20 -8.85
N GLU A 112 -6.31 -14.38 -9.00
CA GLU A 112 -6.38 -15.44 -8.00
C GLU A 112 -5.70 -15.00 -6.68
N ASN A 113 -4.62 -14.24 -6.78
CA ASN A 113 -3.90 -13.73 -5.60
C ASN A 113 -4.72 -12.76 -4.75
N ILE A 114 -5.81 -12.23 -5.31
CA ILE A 114 -6.71 -11.29 -4.64
C ILE A 114 -8.15 -11.85 -4.54
N ASP A 115 -8.31 -13.17 -4.54
CA ASP A 115 -9.61 -13.85 -4.47
C ASP A 115 -10.61 -13.34 -5.52
N ASN A 116 -10.15 -12.93 -6.70
CA ASN A 116 -10.94 -12.31 -7.77
C ASN A 116 -11.74 -11.06 -7.33
N GLN A 117 -11.29 -10.38 -6.26
CA GLN A 117 -11.95 -9.16 -5.78
C GLN A 117 -11.61 -7.94 -6.65
N GLU A 118 -12.52 -6.99 -6.72
CA GLU A 118 -12.21 -5.63 -7.16
C GLU A 118 -11.58 -4.85 -5.99
N ILE A 119 -10.63 -3.98 -6.29
CA ILE A 119 -9.83 -3.27 -5.30
C ILE A 119 -10.22 -1.79 -5.26
N ASP A 120 -10.51 -1.27 -4.07
CA ASP A 120 -10.88 0.12 -3.85
C ASP A 120 -9.67 1.04 -3.70
N LEU A 121 -8.60 0.54 -3.05
CA LEU A 121 -7.37 1.29 -2.83
C LEU A 121 -6.15 0.42 -3.14
N ILE A 122 -5.26 0.91 -3.98
CA ILE A 122 -3.99 0.28 -4.30
C ILE A 122 -2.85 1.18 -3.82
N TYR A 123 -1.98 0.65 -2.99
CA TYR A 123 -0.74 1.29 -2.56
C TYR A 123 0.46 0.63 -3.23
N LEU A 124 1.36 1.47 -3.78
CA LEU A 124 2.57 1.04 -4.46
C LEU A 124 3.77 1.77 -3.86
N ASP A 125 4.68 1.02 -3.24
CA ASP A 125 5.95 1.55 -2.69
C ASP A 125 7.15 0.72 -3.21
N PRO A 126 7.35 0.67 -4.54
CA PRO A 126 8.46 -0.09 -5.11
C PRO A 126 9.79 0.54 -4.74
N PRO A 127 10.91 -0.21 -4.84
CA PRO A 127 12.25 0.35 -4.68
C PRO A 127 12.43 1.60 -5.53
N PHE A 128 13.11 2.64 -5.01
CA PHE A 128 13.25 3.92 -5.70
C PHE A 128 13.93 3.83 -7.08
N LYS A 129 14.73 2.80 -7.31
CA LYS A 129 15.40 2.55 -8.59
C LYS A 129 14.55 1.78 -9.58
N ASP A 130 13.36 1.33 -9.15
CA ASP A 130 12.44 0.60 -10.00
C ASP A 130 11.98 1.49 -11.17
N LYS A 131 12.02 0.95 -12.38
CA LYS A 131 11.61 1.64 -13.62
C LYS A 131 10.40 1.00 -14.29
N ASN A 132 9.84 -0.05 -13.69
CA ASN A 132 8.81 -0.89 -14.31
C ASN A 132 7.39 -0.58 -13.82
N ILE A 133 7.21 0.49 -13.05
CA ILE A 133 5.92 0.85 -12.46
C ILE A 133 4.79 0.90 -13.51
N ASN A 134 5.05 1.45 -14.69
CA ASN A 134 4.05 1.55 -15.76
C ASN A 134 3.64 0.17 -16.32
N TYR A 135 4.56 -0.80 -16.35
CA TYR A 135 4.21 -2.18 -16.68
C TYR A 135 3.22 -2.76 -15.64
N LEU A 136 3.48 -2.56 -14.36
CA LEU A 136 2.59 -3.01 -13.27
C LEU A 136 1.22 -2.33 -13.36
N LEU A 137 1.18 -1.02 -13.63
CA LEU A 137 -0.06 -0.28 -13.78
C LEU A 137 -0.89 -0.80 -14.97
N ARG A 138 -0.26 -1.09 -16.12
CA ARG A 138 -0.93 -1.72 -17.27
C ARG A 138 -1.49 -3.09 -16.89
N LYS A 139 -0.68 -3.93 -16.24
CA LYS A 139 -1.12 -5.25 -15.79
C LYS A 139 -2.33 -5.20 -14.84
N ILE A 140 -2.35 -4.23 -13.91
CA ILE A 140 -3.49 -4.00 -13.01
C ILE A 140 -4.77 -3.67 -13.81
N LEU A 141 -4.67 -2.87 -14.87
CA LEU A 141 -5.78 -2.53 -15.75
C LEU A 141 -6.23 -3.73 -16.59
N ASP A 142 -5.30 -4.41 -17.25
CA ASP A 142 -5.57 -5.55 -18.14
C ASP A 142 -6.23 -6.69 -17.39
N LEU A 143 -5.81 -6.93 -16.16
CA LEU A 143 -6.42 -7.90 -15.25
C LEU A 143 -7.74 -7.41 -14.63
N LYS A 144 -8.18 -6.18 -14.90
CA LYS A 144 -9.38 -5.57 -14.29
C LYS A 144 -9.39 -5.69 -12.76
N ILE A 145 -8.25 -5.46 -12.14
CA ILE A 145 -8.08 -5.40 -10.68
C ILE A 145 -8.61 -4.06 -10.15
N ALA A 146 -8.32 -2.99 -10.90
CA ALA A 146 -8.84 -1.65 -10.63
C ALA A 146 -10.17 -1.43 -11.37
N HIS A 147 -11.09 -0.74 -10.71
CA HIS A 147 -12.32 -0.23 -11.30
C HIS A 147 -12.28 1.33 -11.40
N LYS A 148 -13.30 1.95 -11.98
CA LYS A 148 -13.32 3.40 -12.26
C LYS A 148 -13.13 4.31 -11.05
N ASN A 149 -13.44 3.81 -9.85
CA ASN A 149 -13.32 4.57 -8.60
C ASN A 149 -12.12 4.11 -7.74
N THR A 150 -11.29 3.19 -8.23
CA THR A 150 -10.11 2.74 -7.49
C THR A 150 -9.14 3.90 -7.32
N LEU A 151 -8.73 4.15 -6.10
CA LEU A 151 -7.64 5.10 -5.81
C LEU A 151 -6.29 4.40 -5.80
N LEU A 152 -5.30 5.04 -6.43
CA LEU A 152 -3.91 4.62 -6.39
C LEU A 152 -3.12 5.63 -5.56
N VAL A 153 -2.33 5.11 -4.63
CA VAL A 153 -1.33 5.88 -3.91
C VAL A 153 0.04 5.33 -4.29
N ILE A 154 0.87 6.16 -4.92
CA ILE A 154 2.18 5.76 -5.41
C ILE A 154 3.25 6.54 -4.67
N HIS A 155 4.15 5.84 -3.97
CA HIS A 155 5.29 6.44 -3.29
C HIS A 155 6.55 6.29 -4.12
N ARG A 156 7.17 7.40 -4.49
CA ARG A 156 8.37 7.43 -5.33
C ARG A 156 9.44 8.39 -4.81
N ASN A 157 10.62 8.34 -5.40
CA ASN A 157 11.62 9.35 -5.18
C ASN A 157 11.35 10.57 -6.07
N LYS A 158 11.28 11.77 -5.50
CA LYS A 158 11.01 13.01 -6.22
C LYS A 158 12.05 13.37 -7.31
N LYS A 159 13.25 12.76 -7.27
CA LYS A 159 14.29 12.99 -8.28
C LYS A 159 13.99 12.32 -9.63
N PHE A 160 13.06 11.36 -9.64
CA PHE A 160 12.68 10.70 -10.89
C PHE A 160 11.38 11.31 -11.40
N GLU A 161 11.44 11.86 -12.61
CA GLU A 161 10.26 12.20 -13.36
C GLU A 161 9.65 10.92 -13.92
N GLU A 162 8.38 10.71 -13.64
CA GLU A 162 7.65 9.56 -14.13
C GLU A 162 6.43 10.03 -14.89
N ASN A 163 6.35 9.63 -16.15
CA ASN A 163 5.16 9.80 -16.96
C ASN A 163 4.30 8.55 -16.78
N PHE A 164 3.26 8.64 -15.94
CA PHE A 164 2.32 7.55 -15.76
C PHE A 164 1.48 7.37 -17.04
N ILE A 165 0.99 6.13 -17.24
CA ILE A 165 0.09 5.83 -18.36
C ILE A 165 -1.17 6.70 -18.30
N GLU A 166 -1.69 7.11 -19.44
CA GLU A 166 -2.79 8.08 -19.59
C GLU A 166 -4.12 7.65 -18.95
N ASN A 167 -4.28 6.37 -18.67
CA ASN A 167 -5.49 5.82 -18.04
C ASN A 167 -5.70 6.28 -16.60
N PHE A 168 -4.68 6.85 -15.95
CA PHE A 168 -4.74 7.33 -14.58
C PHE A 168 -4.68 8.86 -14.53
N LYS A 169 -5.65 9.46 -13.82
CA LYS A 169 -5.65 10.88 -13.53
C LYS A 169 -4.92 11.17 -12.23
N ILE A 170 -3.91 12.04 -12.27
CA ILE A 170 -3.27 12.54 -11.05
C ILE A 170 -4.24 13.50 -10.35
N LEU A 171 -4.66 13.12 -9.16
CA LEU A 171 -5.57 13.93 -8.32
C LEU A 171 -4.80 14.86 -7.40
N LYS A 172 -3.65 14.40 -6.92
CA LYS A 172 -2.81 15.15 -5.99
C LYS A 172 -1.37 14.64 -6.04
N GLU A 173 -0.44 15.56 -5.91
CA GLU A 173 0.98 15.26 -5.72
C GLU A 173 1.51 16.05 -4.53
N LYS A 174 2.33 15.42 -3.70
CA LYS A 174 3.02 16.07 -2.58
C LYS A 174 4.44 15.53 -2.40
N ASN A 175 5.34 16.43 -2.07
CA ASN A 175 6.75 16.13 -1.84
C ASN A 175 7.10 16.20 -0.34
N TYR A 176 7.84 15.20 0.17
CA TYR A 176 8.31 15.10 1.54
C TYR A 176 9.80 14.69 1.54
N GLY A 177 10.69 15.67 1.65
CA GLY A 177 12.13 15.42 1.53
C GLY A 177 12.49 14.81 0.17
N LEU A 178 12.89 13.53 0.16
CA LEU A 178 13.17 12.78 -1.08
C LEU A 178 11.95 12.01 -1.62
N SER A 179 10.87 11.96 -0.86
CA SER A 179 9.65 11.23 -1.23
C SER A 179 8.69 12.12 -2.01
N LYS A 180 8.03 11.51 -3.00
CA LYS A 180 6.88 12.05 -3.75
C LYS A 180 5.72 11.05 -3.60
N ILE A 181 4.56 11.54 -3.26
CA ILE A 181 3.32 10.79 -3.17
C ILE A 181 2.36 11.37 -4.20
#